data_158141c12af888d097d6e55633d9c2c0
#
_entry.id   158141c12af888d097d6e55633d9c2c0
#
_cell.length_a   1.000
_cell.length_b   1.000
_cell.length_c   1.000
_cell.angle_alpha   90.00
_cell.angle_beta   90.00
_cell.angle_gamma   90.00
#
_symmetry.space_group_name_H-M   'P 1'
#
loop_
_entity.id
_entity.type
_entity.pdbx_description
1 polymer ?
#
loop_
_entity_poly.entity_id
_entity_poly.type
_entity_poly.pdbx_seq_one_letter_code
_entity_poly.pdbx_strand_id
1 'polypeptide(L)'
;RYLDEMTGGRGVVFATGTPVSNSMTELYTMQRYLQFNELEKNNLQHFDSWASTFGETVTAVELSPEGDKYRTKTRFSKFYNLPELMAMFKEVAAIKTADMLDLKVPEAEYETIVTMPTEEQKEVLKGISERADRVRDRMVEPEEDNMLKITNDGKKLALDQRLINPLLPDDPNSKVNVCVKNIYSIWDKTKE
;
A
#
# COMPACT_ATOMS: atom_id res chain seq x y z
N ARG A 1 14.35 -17.23 12.08
CA ARG A 1 15.12 -17.81 13.18
C ARG A 1 15.15 -19.35 13.11
N TYR A 2 14.01 -20.05 13.13
CA TYR A 2 13.99 -21.52 13.08
C TYR A 2 14.66 -22.09 11.82
N LEU A 3 14.33 -21.56 10.63
CA LEU A 3 14.97 -21.97 9.37
C LEU A 3 16.47 -21.66 9.37
N ASP A 4 16.84 -20.52 9.88
CA ASP A 4 18.21 -20.04 9.97
C ASP A 4 19.06 -20.95 10.88
N GLU A 5 18.53 -21.29 12.05
CA GLU A 5 19.15 -22.25 12.99
C GLU A 5 19.30 -23.66 12.36
N MET A 6 18.29 -24.13 11.61
CA MET A 6 18.34 -25.44 10.93
C MET A 6 19.28 -25.50 9.74
N THR A 7 19.40 -24.44 8.99
CA THR A 7 20.11 -24.42 7.70
C THR A 7 21.48 -23.71 7.77
N GLY A 8 21.84 -23.18 8.95
CA GLY A 8 23.06 -22.41 9.11
C GLY A 8 23.08 -21.12 8.28
N GLY A 9 21.91 -20.47 8.16
CA GLY A 9 21.78 -19.25 7.38
C GLY A 9 21.72 -19.42 5.87
N ARG A 10 21.40 -20.64 5.39
CA ARG A 10 21.34 -20.97 3.96
C ARG A 10 20.01 -21.61 3.59
N GLY A 11 19.75 -21.74 2.28
CA GLY A 11 18.57 -22.46 1.77
C GLY A 11 17.25 -21.71 1.81
N VAL A 12 17.27 -20.40 2.09
CA VAL A 12 16.08 -19.54 1.98
C VAL A 12 16.18 -18.76 0.69
N VAL A 13 15.12 -18.83 -0.13
CA VAL A 13 15.00 -18.07 -1.39
C VAL A 13 13.69 -17.31 -1.37
N PHE A 14 13.75 -16.00 -1.58
CA PHE A 14 12.58 -15.16 -1.81
C PHE A 14 12.45 -14.85 -3.30
N ALA A 15 11.26 -15.07 -3.85
CA ALA A 15 10.92 -14.67 -5.21
C ALA A 15 9.75 -13.68 -5.16
N THR A 16 9.95 -12.48 -5.67
CA THR A 16 8.92 -11.43 -5.67
C THR A 16 9.13 -10.46 -6.82
N GLY A 17 8.04 -9.95 -7.41
CA GLY A 17 8.07 -8.84 -8.36
C GLY A 17 8.08 -7.46 -7.69
N THR A 18 7.87 -7.39 -6.36
CA THR A 18 7.73 -6.13 -5.61
C THR A 18 8.50 -6.22 -4.28
N PRO A 19 9.84 -6.21 -4.31
CA PRO A 19 10.64 -6.35 -3.08
C PRO A 19 10.44 -5.20 -2.08
N VAL A 20 10.03 -4.03 -2.57
CA VAL A 20 9.65 -2.87 -1.77
C VAL A 20 8.32 -2.37 -2.31
N SER A 21 7.22 -2.55 -1.59
CA SER A 21 5.88 -2.18 -2.04
C SER A 21 5.27 -1.04 -1.23
N ASN A 22 5.29 -1.13 0.09
CA ASN A 22 4.63 -0.16 0.97
C ASN A 22 5.61 0.69 1.78
N SER A 23 6.76 0.15 2.12
CA SER A 23 7.74 0.83 2.95
C SER A 23 9.16 0.39 2.64
N MET A 24 10.08 1.32 2.67
CA MET A 24 11.52 1.06 2.53
C MET A 24 12.06 0.10 3.62
N THR A 25 11.37 -0.03 4.74
CA THR A 25 11.69 -0.98 5.81
C THR A 25 11.58 -2.44 5.39
N GLU A 26 10.83 -2.72 4.32
CA GLU A 26 10.70 -4.06 3.75
C GLU A 26 12.05 -4.57 3.21
N LEU A 27 12.86 -3.69 2.63
CA LEU A 27 14.21 -4.05 2.16
C LEU A 27 15.13 -4.44 3.33
N TYR A 28 15.08 -3.70 4.44
CA TYR A 28 15.80 -4.09 5.65
C TYR A 28 15.38 -5.48 6.16
N THR A 29 14.09 -5.75 6.14
CA THR A 29 13.57 -7.06 6.55
C THR A 29 14.13 -8.17 5.67
N MET A 30 14.18 -7.98 4.35
CA MET A 30 14.80 -8.95 3.43
C MET A 30 16.28 -9.12 3.69
N GLN A 31 17.03 -8.04 3.86
CA GLN A 31 18.46 -8.10 4.18
C GLN A 31 18.72 -8.86 5.48
N ARG A 32 17.88 -8.70 6.49
CA ARG A 32 18.01 -9.46 7.74
C ARG A 32 17.90 -10.98 7.55
N TYR A 33 17.10 -11.43 6.59
CA TYR A 33 16.99 -12.86 6.30
C TYR A 33 18.10 -13.37 5.37
N LEU A 34 18.56 -12.54 4.43
CA LEU A 34 19.45 -12.98 3.36
C LEU A 34 20.92 -12.71 3.66
N GLN A 35 21.24 -11.69 4.43
CA GLN A 35 22.62 -11.22 4.65
C GLN A 35 22.88 -10.66 6.05
N PHE A 36 22.31 -11.32 7.08
CA PHE A 36 22.45 -10.84 8.46
C PHE A 36 23.90 -10.67 8.90
N ASN A 37 24.78 -11.60 8.53
CA ASN A 37 26.19 -11.54 8.89
C ASN A 37 26.91 -10.31 8.27
N GLU A 38 26.52 -9.91 7.06
CA GLU A 38 27.07 -8.70 6.43
C GLU A 38 26.52 -7.44 7.10
N LEU A 39 25.25 -7.44 7.50
CA LEU A 39 24.70 -6.34 8.31
C LEU A 39 25.45 -6.20 9.64
N GLU A 40 25.74 -7.32 10.31
CA GLU A 40 26.45 -7.33 11.59
C GLU A 40 27.89 -6.83 11.43
N LYS A 41 28.64 -7.27 10.44
CA LYS A 41 30.00 -6.79 10.14
C LYS A 41 30.06 -5.27 9.92
N ASN A 42 29.00 -4.70 9.35
CA ASN A 42 28.92 -3.27 9.06
C ASN A 42 28.21 -2.47 10.18
N ASN A 43 27.87 -3.09 11.32
CA ASN A 43 27.08 -2.51 12.41
C ASN A 43 25.69 -2.00 11.98
N LEU A 44 25.08 -2.65 11.01
CA LEU A 44 23.75 -2.34 10.43
C LEU A 44 22.68 -3.35 10.83
N GLN A 45 22.96 -4.28 11.76
CA GLN A 45 22.04 -5.33 12.20
C GLN A 45 20.81 -4.79 12.97
N HIS A 46 20.90 -3.58 13.51
CA HIS A 46 19.78 -2.89 14.15
C HIS A 46 19.12 -1.94 13.17
N PHE A 47 17.79 -1.91 13.19
CA PHE A 47 17.01 -1.08 12.26
C PHE A 47 17.40 0.40 12.31
N ASP A 48 17.62 0.96 13.49
CA ASP A 48 17.94 2.38 13.65
C ASP A 48 19.30 2.74 13.01
N SER A 49 20.30 1.85 13.12
CA SER A 49 21.59 2.02 12.46
C SER A 49 21.47 1.95 10.95
N TRP A 50 20.75 0.95 10.45
CA TRP A 50 20.47 0.80 9.03
C TRP A 50 19.69 2.01 8.48
N ALA A 51 18.66 2.41 9.20
CA ALA A 51 17.78 3.50 8.83
C ALA A 51 18.49 4.85 8.80
N SER A 52 19.39 5.10 9.74
CA SER A 52 20.21 6.33 9.75
C SER A 52 21.26 6.37 8.62
N THR A 53 21.66 5.21 8.13
CA THR A 53 22.65 5.10 7.05
C THR A 53 22.03 5.20 5.66
N PHE A 54 20.84 4.61 5.47
CA PHE A 54 20.25 4.43 4.15
C PHE A 54 18.90 5.13 3.96
N GLY A 55 18.35 5.73 4.99
CA GLY A 55 17.02 6.30 4.93
C GLY A 55 16.97 7.79 5.25
N GLU A 56 16.17 8.50 4.49
CA GLU A 56 15.79 9.88 4.74
C GLU A 56 14.32 9.96 5.13
N THR A 57 14.03 10.63 6.25
CA THR A 57 12.67 10.88 6.67
C THR A 57 12.15 12.16 6.03
N VAL A 58 10.95 12.09 5.47
CA VAL A 58 10.24 13.24 4.93
C VAL A 58 8.96 13.45 5.73
N THR A 59 8.76 14.69 6.16
CA THR A 59 7.54 15.12 6.81
C THR A 59 6.66 15.80 5.77
N ALA A 60 5.48 15.22 5.53
CA ALA A 60 4.50 15.75 4.59
C ALA A 60 3.15 15.97 5.28
N VAL A 61 2.39 16.94 4.78
CA VAL A 61 0.99 17.13 5.12
C VAL A 61 0.17 16.24 4.21
N GLU A 62 -0.58 15.32 4.79
CA GLU A 62 -1.46 14.41 4.07
C GLU A 62 -2.90 14.51 4.57
N LEU A 63 -3.85 14.18 3.71
CA LEU A 63 -5.25 14.08 4.12
C LEU A 63 -5.39 12.93 5.12
N SER A 64 -6.18 13.14 6.17
CA SER A 64 -6.48 12.09 7.13
C SER A 64 -7.21 10.92 6.45
N PRO A 65 -7.13 9.68 6.96
CA PRO A 65 -7.85 8.55 6.40
C PRO A 65 -9.36 8.76 6.30
N GLU A 66 -9.90 9.62 7.14
CA GLU A 66 -11.29 10.02 7.19
C GLU A 66 -11.67 10.99 6.08
N GLY A 67 -10.69 11.69 5.48
CA GLY A 67 -10.87 12.61 4.38
C GLY A 67 -11.34 14.00 4.77
N ASP A 68 -11.40 14.34 6.08
CA ASP A 68 -11.97 15.57 6.61
C ASP A 68 -10.92 16.61 7.09
N LYS A 69 -9.72 16.15 7.43
CA LYS A 69 -8.65 16.96 8.02
C LYS A 69 -7.30 16.68 7.40
N TYR A 70 -6.40 17.64 7.49
CA TYR A 70 -4.99 17.44 7.15
C TYR A 70 -4.19 17.10 8.40
N ARG A 71 -3.25 16.17 8.27
CA ARG A 71 -2.30 15.81 9.33
C ARG A 71 -0.88 15.79 8.81
N THR A 72 0.04 16.15 9.68
CA THR A 72 1.47 16.04 9.42
C THR A 72 1.93 14.61 9.75
N LYS A 73 2.58 13.95 8.81
CA LYS A 73 3.15 12.62 9.04
C LYS A 73 4.57 12.54 8.52
N THR A 74 5.48 12.07 9.38
CA THR A 74 6.86 11.79 9.04
C THR A 74 6.98 10.33 8.65
N ARG A 75 7.57 10.06 7.50
CA ARG A 75 7.80 8.71 6.99
C ARG A 75 9.20 8.58 6.43
N PHE A 76 9.74 7.38 6.48
CA PHE A 76 10.81 6.97 5.61
C PHE A 76 10.32 6.99 4.17
N SER A 77 10.81 7.92 3.34
CA SER A 77 10.29 8.07 1.98
C SER A 77 11.35 8.16 0.91
N LYS A 78 12.61 8.31 1.28
CA LYS A 78 13.71 8.34 0.34
C LYS A 78 14.85 7.46 0.82
N PHE A 79 15.54 6.83 -0.13
CA PHE A 79 16.82 6.20 0.13
C PHE A 79 17.92 7.24 0.05
N TYR A 80 18.73 7.24 1.07
CA TYR A 80 20.04 7.87 1.11
C TYR A 80 21.10 6.81 0.85
N ASN A 81 22.24 7.20 0.30
CA ASN A 81 23.37 6.28 0.07
C ASN A 81 22.95 5.00 -0.70
N LEU A 82 22.09 5.19 -1.70
CA LEU A 82 21.51 4.10 -2.48
C LEU A 82 22.57 3.22 -3.21
N PRO A 83 23.67 3.75 -3.75
CA PRO A 83 24.69 2.93 -4.40
C PRO A 83 25.26 1.84 -3.50
N GLU A 84 25.61 2.16 -2.26
CA GLU A 84 26.15 1.23 -1.26
C GLU A 84 25.12 0.21 -0.83
N LEU A 85 23.89 0.66 -0.58
CA LEU A 85 22.77 -0.22 -0.26
C LEU A 85 22.53 -1.23 -1.38
N MET A 86 22.55 -0.78 -2.63
CA MET A 86 22.34 -1.65 -3.79
C MET A 86 23.54 -2.57 -4.04
N ALA A 87 24.76 -2.12 -3.76
CA ALA A 87 25.94 -2.97 -3.83
C ALA A 87 25.83 -4.14 -2.85
N MET A 88 25.49 -3.86 -1.59
CA MET A 88 25.28 -4.88 -0.57
C MET A 88 24.14 -5.84 -0.97
N PHE A 89 23.01 -5.31 -1.42
CA PHE A 89 21.84 -6.14 -1.74
C PHE A 89 22.09 -7.04 -2.95
N LYS A 90 22.84 -6.60 -3.96
CA LYS A 90 23.19 -7.38 -5.14
C LYS A 90 24.08 -8.61 -4.84
N GLU A 91 24.74 -8.66 -3.70
CA GLU A 91 25.51 -9.83 -3.30
C GLU A 91 24.62 -11.06 -3.04
N VAL A 92 23.36 -10.82 -2.63
CA VAL A 92 22.39 -11.86 -2.26
C VAL A 92 21.14 -11.86 -3.11
N ALA A 93 20.99 -10.93 -4.06
CA ALA A 93 19.80 -10.77 -4.87
C ALA A 93 20.10 -10.75 -6.38
N ALA A 94 19.44 -11.60 -7.12
CA ALA A 94 19.39 -11.52 -8.57
C ALA A 94 18.25 -10.57 -8.99
N ILE A 95 18.61 -9.36 -9.41
CA ILE A 95 17.65 -8.32 -9.77
C ILE A 95 17.50 -8.28 -11.29
N LYS A 96 16.26 -8.36 -11.77
CA LYS A 96 15.89 -8.15 -13.16
C LYS A 96 14.75 -7.12 -13.21
N THR A 97 15.01 -6.01 -13.86
CA THR A 97 14.02 -4.95 -14.11
C THR A 97 13.31 -5.19 -15.44
N ALA A 98 12.17 -4.55 -15.66
CA ALA A 98 11.35 -4.76 -16.88
C ALA A 98 12.14 -4.45 -18.18
N ASP A 99 13.02 -3.47 -18.15
CA ASP A 99 13.90 -3.09 -19.24
C ASP A 99 15.01 -4.11 -19.54
N MET A 100 15.37 -4.94 -18.55
CA MET A 100 16.31 -6.07 -18.71
C MET A 100 15.64 -7.35 -19.22
N LEU A 101 14.30 -7.35 -19.24
CA LEU A 101 13.49 -8.48 -19.69
C LEU A 101 12.90 -8.10 -21.05
N ASP A 102 13.27 -8.80 -22.09
CA ASP A 102 12.67 -8.61 -23.44
C ASP A 102 11.23 -9.19 -23.46
N LEU A 103 10.37 -8.57 -22.68
CA LEU A 103 8.96 -8.97 -22.57
C LEU A 103 8.14 -8.22 -23.63
N LYS A 104 7.46 -8.98 -24.46
CA LYS A 104 6.46 -8.43 -25.39
C LYS A 104 5.22 -8.05 -24.57
N VAL A 105 5.16 -6.81 -24.12
CA VAL A 105 3.98 -6.25 -23.45
C VAL A 105 3.21 -5.39 -24.42
N PRO A 106 1.86 -5.40 -24.40
CA PRO A 106 1.06 -4.51 -25.21
C PRO A 106 1.27 -3.06 -24.78
N GLU A 107 1.16 -2.14 -25.72
CA GLU A 107 1.10 -0.72 -25.41
C GLU A 107 -0.15 -0.41 -24.61
N ALA A 108 -0.01 0.35 -23.52
CA ALA A 108 -1.09 0.66 -22.62
C ALA A 108 -1.51 2.13 -22.72
N GLU A 109 -2.80 2.36 -22.93
CA GLU A 109 -3.41 3.68 -22.82
C GLU A 109 -4.04 3.83 -21.43
N TYR A 110 -3.76 4.95 -20.76
CA TYR A 110 -4.25 5.23 -19.43
C TYR A 110 -5.29 6.33 -19.46
N GLU A 111 -6.53 6.00 -19.10
CA GLU A 111 -7.62 6.95 -18.96
C GLU A 111 -8.10 7.01 -17.51
N THR A 112 -8.22 8.22 -16.95
CA THR A 112 -8.75 8.42 -15.59
C THR A 112 -10.19 8.87 -15.65
N ILE A 113 -11.10 8.03 -15.16
CA ILE A 113 -12.53 8.33 -15.05
C ILE A 113 -12.86 8.70 -13.62
N VAL A 114 -13.41 9.90 -13.43
CA VAL A 114 -13.79 10.45 -12.13
C VAL A 114 -15.30 10.34 -11.96
N THR A 115 -15.75 9.78 -10.84
CA THR A 115 -17.15 9.76 -10.44
C THR A 115 -17.38 10.74 -9.29
N MET A 116 -18.53 11.41 -9.30
CA MET A 116 -18.91 12.36 -8.24
C MET A 116 -19.76 11.67 -7.19
N PRO A 117 -19.58 11.97 -5.89
CA PRO A 117 -20.38 11.37 -4.83
C PRO A 117 -21.81 11.93 -4.85
N THR A 118 -22.78 11.06 -4.51
CA THR A 118 -24.17 11.44 -4.28
C THR A 118 -24.32 12.18 -2.93
N GLU A 119 -25.47 12.82 -2.69
CA GLU A 119 -25.76 13.44 -1.41
C GLU A 119 -25.87 12.39 -0.29
N GLU A 120 -26.44 11.23 -0.59
CA GLU A 120 -26.50 10.09 0.33
C GLU A 120 -25.11 9.59 0.71
N GLN A 121 -24.18 9.51 -0.25
CA GLN A 121 -22.79 9.14 0.04
C GLN A 121 -22.10 10.18 0.94
N LYS A 122 -22.35 11.46 0.73
CA LYS A 122 -21.79 12.53 1.58
C LYS A 122 -22.32 12.45 3.00
N GLU A 123 -23.60 12.15 3.19
CA GLU A 123 -24.20 11.97 4.50
C GLU A 123 -23.63 10.76 5.25
N VAL A 124 -23.51 9.62 4.57
CA VAL A 124 -22.88 8.41 5.13
C VAL A 124 -21.41 8.69 5.47
N LEU A 125 -20.68 9.43 4.63
CA LEU A 125 -19.29 9.80 4.90
C LEU A 125 -19.16 10.63 6.16
N LYS A 126 -20.12 11.55 6.43
CA LYS A 126 -20.15 12.33 7.67
C LYS A 126 -20.28 11.40 8.89
N GLY A 127 -21.18 10.42 8.84
CA GLY A 127 -21.29 9.41 9.91
C GLY A 127 -20.01 8.57 10.10
N ILE A 128 -19.32 8.23 9.02
CA ILE A 128 -18.01 7.57 9.07
C ILE A 128 -16.97 8.45 9.77
N SER A 129 -16.95 9.76 9.49
CA SER A 129 -16.04 10.71 10.12
C SER A 129 -16.34 10.85 11.64
N GLU A 130 -17.60 10.94 12.02
CA GLU A 130 -18.01 10.99 13.44
C GLU A 130 -17.60 9.72 14.22
N ARG A 131 -17.71 8.54 13.58
CA ARG A 131 -17.22 7.28 14.15
C ARG A 131 -15.70 7.31 14.33
N ALA A 132 -14.96 7.83 13.36
CA ALA A 132 -13.51 7.93 13.43
C ALA A 132 -13.06 8.87 14.58
N ASP A 133 -13.76 9.98 14.79
CA ASP A 133 -13.49 10.87 15.92
C ASP A 133 -13.73 10.13 17.27
N ARG A 134 -14.85 9.41 17.41
CA ARG A 134 -15.14 8.64 18.63
C ARG A 134 -14.09 7.57 18.93
N VAL A 135 -13.61 6.86 17.92
CA VAL A 135 -12.51 5.88 18.09
C VAL A 135 -11.21 6.57 18.49
N ARG A 136 -10.90 7.71 17.90
CA ARG A 136 -9.71 8.49 18.22
C ARG A 136 -9.74 9.00 19.67
N ASP A 137 -10.90 9.44 20.10
CA ASP A 137 -11.13 9.96 21.46
C ASP A 137 -11.32 8.83 22.50
N ARG A 138 -11.17 7.55 22.07
CA ARG A 138 -11.35 6.35 22.91
C ARG A 138 -12.72 6.27 23.59
N MET A 139 -13.76 6.71 22.89
CA MET A 139 -15.14 6.70 23.37
C MET A 139 -15.88 5.38 23.07
N VAL A 140 -15.24 4.47 22.35
CA VAL A 140 -15.76 3.15 21.97
C VAL A 140 -14.70 2.08 22.15
N GLU A 141 -15.11 0.88 22.53
CA GLU A 141 -14.21 -0.26 22.66
C GLU A 141 -13.76 -0.77 21.28
N PRO A 142 -12.49 -1.26 21.14
CA PRO A 142 -11.95 -1.71 19.86
C PRO A 142 -12.73 -2.86 19.21
N GLU A 143 -13.42 -3.67 20.01
CA GLU A 143 -14.28 -4.76 19.56
C GLU A 143 -15.59 -4.23 18.94
N GLU A 144 -16.11 -3.14 19.46
CA GLU A 144 -17.33 -2.50 18.97
C GLU A 144 -17.05 -1.76 17.67
N ASP A 145 -16.10 -0.82 17.67
CA ASP A 145 -15.68 -0.08 16.47
C ASP A 145 -14.19 0.25 16.51
N ASN A 146 -13.57 0.32 15.31
CA ASN A 146 -12.14 0.62 15.18
C ASN A 146 -11.81 1.16 13.79
N MET A 147 -10.62 1.76 13.63
CA MET A 147 -10.18 2.37 12.39
C MET A 147 -10.14 1.40 11.21
N LEU A 148 -9.96 0.08 11.45
CA LEU A 148 -9.96 -0.91 10.37
C LEU A 148 -11.38 -1.10 9.80
N LYS A 149 -12.39 -1.23 10.68
CA LYS A 149 -13.80 -1.29 10.27
C LYS A 149 -14.21 -0.02 9.52
N ILE A 150 -13.91 1.15 10.09
CA ILE A 150 -14.21 2.47 9.52
C ILE A 150 -13.58 2.65 8.13
N THR A 151 -12.30 2.32 7.98
CA THR A 151 -11.61 2.39 6.68
C THR A 151 -12.20 1.43 5.65
N ASN A 152 -12.61 0.24 6.09
CA ASN A 152 -13.27 -0.73 5.21
C ASN A 152 -14.64 -0.22 4.74
N ASP A 153 -15.43 0.37 5.64
CA ASP A 153 -16.71 0.98 5.29
C ASP A 153 -16.53 2.15 4.32
N GLY A 154 -15.53 3.01 4.54
CA GLY A 154 -15.18 4.07 3.60
C GLY A 154 -14.82 3.55 2.21
N LYS A 155 -14.07 2.45 2.11
CA LYS A 155 -13.76 1.81 0.82
C LYS A 155 -15.02 1.27 0.14
N LYS A 156 -15.91 0.63 0.87
CA LYS A 156 -17.20 0.14 0.34
C LYS A 156 -18.05 1.28 -0.19
N LEU A 157 -18.20 2.35 0.61
CA LEU A 157 -18.96 3.55 0.23
C LEU A 157 -18.42 4.18 -1.06
N ALA A 158 -17.09 4.25 -1.19
CA ALA A 158 -16.44 4.80 -2.36
C ALA A 158 -16.65 3.98 -3.65
N LEU A 159 -16.99 2.70 -3.53
CA LEU A 159 -17.30 1.83 -4.66
C LEU A 159 -18.78 1.93 -5.04
N ASP A 160 -19.65 1.66 -4.07
CA ASP A 160 -21.10 1.68 -4.23
C ASP A 160 -21.77 1.80 -2.86
N GLN A 161 -22.67 2.76 -2.69
CA GLN A 161 -23.36 3.01 -1.42
C GLN A 161 -24.17 1.82 -0.90
N ARG A 162 -24.65 0.94 -1.78
CA ARG A 162 -25.39 -0.29 -1.43
C ARG A 162 -24.51 -1.33 -0.71
N LEU A 163 -23.18 -1.23 -0.80
CA LEU A 163 -22.27 -2.08 -0.03
C LEU A 163 -22.25 -1.73 1.48
N ILE A 164 -22.74 -0.54 1.83
CA ILE A 164 -22.92 -0.11 3.22
C ILE A 164 -24.37 -0.38 3.66
N ASN A 165 -25.31 0.03 2.86
CA ASN A 165 -26.73 -0.17 3.13
C ASN A 165 -27.47 -0.60 1.85
N PRO A 166 -27.89 -1.87 1.75
CA PRO A 166 -28.59 -2.39 0.57
C PRO A 166 -29.93 -1.71 0.25
N LEU A 167 -30.46 -0.94 1.19
CA LEU A 167 -31.72 -0.19 1.00
C LEU A 167 -31.50 1.15 0.28
N LEU A 168 -30.27 1.60 0.14
CA LEU A 168 -29.97 2.82 -0.63
C LEU A 168 -30.23 2.59 -2.12
N PRO A 169 -30.61 3.65 -2.86
CA PRO A 169 -30.87 3.54 -4.29
C PRO A 169 -29.62 3.18 -5.06
N ASP A 170 -29.79 2.57 -6.23
CA ASP A 170 -28.72 2.38 -7.19
C ASP A 170 -28.30 3.72 -7.78
N ASP A 171 -27.00 4.03 -7.69
CA ASP A 171 -26.41 5.17 -8.38
C ASP A 171 -25.80 4.70 -9.71
N PRO A 172 -26.42 5.08 -10.87
CA PRO A 172 -25.88 4.74 -12.20
C PRO A 172 -24.46 5.21 -12.45
N ASN A 173 -23.98 6.18 -11.66
CA ASN A 173 -22.63 6.75 -11.73
C ASN A 173 -21.71 6.25 -10.60
N SER A 174 -22.12 5.25 -9.82
CA SER A 174 -21.24 4.59 -8.87
C SER A 174 -20.00 4.06 -9.60
N LYS A 175 -18.85 3.96 -8.90
CA LYS A 175 -17.63 3.43 -9.51
C LYS A 175 -17.84 2.02 -10.08
N VAL A 176 -18.64 1.20 -9.42
CA VAL A 176 -18.97 -0.15 -9.91
C VAL A 176 -19.73 -0.07 -11.23
N ASN A 177 -20.80 0.72 -11.30
CA ASN A 177 -21.61 0.83 -12.50
C ASN A 177 -20.86 1.46 -13.68
N VAL A 178 -20.04 2.48 -13.41
CA VAL A 178 -19.18 3.10 -14.43
C VAL A 178 -18.12 2.11 -14.92
N CYS A 179 -17.50 1.35 -14.03
CA CYS A 179 -16.56 0.30 -14.39
C CYS A 179 -17.20 -0.75 -15.30
N VAL A 180 -18.40 -1.24 -14.95
CA VAL A 180 -19.16 -2.21 -15.76
C VAL A 180 -19.47 -1.66 -17.15
N LYS A 181 -19.94 -0.41 -17.23
CA LYS A 181 -20.21 0.26 -18.51
C LYS A 181 -18.96 0.33 -19.40
N ASN A 182 -17.82 0.68 -18.82
CA ASN A 182 -16.54 0.76 -19.53
C ASN A 182 -16.08 -0.62 -20.03
N ILE A 183 -16.11 -1.63 -19.16
CA ILE A 183 -15.76 -3.01 -19.53
C ILE A 183 -16.64 -3.46 -20.69
N TYR A 184 -17.95 -3.25 -20.58
CA TYR A 184 -18.89 -3.62 -21.63
C TYR A 184 -18.60 -2.87 -22.96
N SER A 185 -18.35 -1.56 -22.89
CA SER A 185 -18.04 -0.75 -24.07
C SER A 185 -16.75 -1.20 -24.78
N ILE A 186 -15.71 -1.55 -24.00
CA ILE A 186 -14.45 -2.07 -24.55
C ILE A 186 -14.70 -3.44 -25.19
N TRP A 187 -15.35 -4.34 -24.47
CA TRP A 187 -15.67 -5.67 -24.98
C TRP A 187 -16.51 -5.60 -26.27
N ASP A 188 -17.54 -4.74 -26.31
CA ASP A 188 -18.42 -4.60 -27.48
C ASP A 188 -17.68 -4.08 -28.71
N LYS A 189 -16.66 -3.23 -28.52
CA LYS A 189 -15.79 -2.72 -29.61
C LYS A 189 -14.74 -3.72 -30.07
N THR A 190 -14.32 -4.63 -29.20
CA THR A 190 -13.20 -5.58 -29.45
C THR A 190 -13.66 -7.00 -29.70
N LYS A 191 -14.95 -7.32 -29.55
CA LYS A 191 -15.48 -8.63 -29.95
C LYS A 191 -15.45 -8.78 -31.47
N GLU A 192 -14.88 -9.87 -31.93
CA GLU A 192 -14.96 -10.34 -33.32
C GLU A 192 -16.27 -11.10 -33.55
#